data_1299bd76ed8a7c9ed57343f7a0f12c26
#
_entry.id   1299bd76ed8a7c9ed57343f7a0f12c26
#
_cell.length_a   1.000
_cell.length_b   1.000
_cell.length_c   1.000
_cell.angle_alpha   90.00
_cell.angle_beta   90.00
_cell.angle_gamma   90.00
#
_symmetry.space_group_name_H-M   'P 1'
#
loop_
_entity.id
_entity.type
_entity.pdbx_description
1 polymer ?
#
loop_
_entity_poly.entity_id
_entity_poly.type
_entity_poly.pdbx_seq_one_letter_code
_entity_poly.pdbx_strand_id
1 'polypeptide(L)'
;MELTMLGTGHALVTECYNTCFMVSEAGRHLLVDGGGGNGILRQLKYAGFSCGDIHDIFITHKHTDHLLGVVWVARTICQLINQGNYAGQATIYAQKEVISLLQDLLQKLLIEKQWKAVKSHFHFIPVADGEEKLLLGRKVTFFDIQSTKEKQFGFSMELGNGEKLTCCGDEPYRPCEKNYAKNSKWLMHEAFCLYAQADIFSPYEKHHSTVKDACEIAESLGIQNLILYHTEDSSFPDRKRLYLEEGMQYFHGNLYVPDDLERFVL
;
A
#
# COMPACT_ATOMS: atom_id res chain seq x y z
N MET A 1 -5.16 16.55 1.86
CA MET A 1 -5.12 15.07 1.75
C MET A 1 -4.19 14.54 2.82
N GLU A 2 -4.51 13.40 3.42
CA GLU A 2 -3.71 12.77 4.47
C GLU A 2 -3.36 11.33 4.08
N LEU A 3 -2.13 10.90 4.34
CA LEU A 3 -1.69 9.51 4.25
C LEU A 3 -1.46 8.99 5.67
N THR A 4 -2.04 7.84 6.01
CA THR A 4 -1.80 7.14 7.29
C THR A 4 -1.19 5.78 6.99
N MET A 5 0.04 5.53 7.44
CA MET A 5 0.68 4.23 7.33
C MET A 5 0.09 3.28 8.37
N LEU A 6 -0.73 2.32 7.97
CA LEU A 6 -1.34 1.34 8.88
C LEU A 6 -0.36 0.23 9.25
N GLY A 7 0.57 -0.07 8.35
CA GLY A 7 1.64 -1.04 8.55
C GLY A 7 2.82 -0.72 7.64
N THR A 8 4.03 -1.03 8.07
CA THR A 8 5.27 -0.57 7.44
C THR A 8 6.25 -1.68 7.09
N GLY A 9 5.99 -2.91 7.55
CA GLY A 9 6.91 -4.03 7.44
C GLY A 9 6.65 -4.96 6.25
N HIS A 10 7.67 -5.74 5.90
CA HIS A 10 7.58 -6.80 4.89
C HIS A 10 6.82 -8.04 5.42
N ALA A 11 6.77 -9.13 4.63
CA ALA A 11 5.97 -10.31 4.91
C ALA A 11 6.20 -10.97 6.28
N LEU A 12 7.44 -11.04 6.77
CA LEU A 12 7.81 -11.83 7.94
C LEU A 12 8.06 -11.00 9.22
N VAL A 13 7.69 -9.74 9.24
CA VAL A 13 7.85 -8.88 10.41
C VAL A 13 6.96 -9.31 11.58
N THR A 14 7.42 -9.05 12.78
CA THR A 14 6.72 -9.35 14.04
C THR A 14 6.61 -8.14 14.96
N GLU A 15 7.47 -7.13 14.80
CA GLU A 15 7.49 -5.90 15.61
C GLU A 15 6.61 -4.78 15.05
N CYS A 16 6.26 -4.85 13.76
CA CYS A 16 5.32 -3.93 13.11
C CYS A 16 4.30 -4.71 12.28
N TYR A 17 3.32 -4.02 11.69
CA TYR A 17 2.33 -4.66 10.82
C TYR A 17 2.80 -4.64 9.37
N ASN A 18 2.31 -5.60 8.57
CA ASN A 18 2.64 -5.67 7.15
C ASN A 18 2.15 -4.44 6.40
N THR A 19 2.85 -4.09 5.33
CA THR A 19 2.61 -2.87 4.54
C THR A 19 1.17 -2.73 4.10
N CYS A 20 0.54 -1.68 4.55
CA CYS A 20 -0.75 -1.18 4.07
C CYS A 20 -0.95 0.25 4.58
N PHE A 21 -1.76 1.03 3.87
CA PHE A 21 -1.97 2.43 4.24
C PHE A 21 -3.33 2.96 3.80
N MET A 22 -3.73 4.08 4.40
CA MET A 22 -4.96 4.79 4.08
C MET A 22 -4.65 6.15 3.48
N VAL A 23 -5.22 6.47 2.32
CA VAL A 23 -5.26 7.84 1.80
C VAL A 23 -6.64 8.41 2.09
N SER A 24 -6.69 9.61 2.67
CA SER A 24 -7.93 10.23 3.13
C SER A 24 -8.08 11.66 2.61
N GLU A 25 -9.27 12.00 2.13
CA GLU A 25 -9.64 13.38 1.75
C GLU A 25 -11.13 13.64 1.97
N ALA A 26 -11.44 14.73 2.67
CA ALA A 26 -12.80 15.18 2.93
C ALA A 26 -13.73 14.06 3.48
N GLY A 27 -13.23 13.27 4.41
CA GLY A 27 -13.99 12.17 5.06
C GLY A 27 -14.17 10.92 4.19
N ARG A 28 -13.54 10.85 3.02
CA ARG A 28 -13.48 9.65 2.18
C ARG A 28 -12.12 8.98 2.30
N HIS A 29 -12.07 7.67 2.14
CA HIS A 29 -10.90 6.86 2.40
C HIS A 29 -10.64 5.86 1.28
N LEU A 30 -9.38 5.76 0.83
CA LEU A 30 -8.86 4.71 -0.03
C LEU A 30 -7.91 3.85 0.80
N LEU A 31 -8.27 2.62 1.06
CA LEU A 31 -7.38 1.63 1.66
C LEU A 31 -6.50 1.03 0.56
N VAL A 32 -5.19 1.07 0.73
CA VAL A 32 -4.24 0.40 -0.16
C VAL A 32 -3.63 -0.78 0.58
N ASP A 33 -3.93 -1.98 0.08
CA ASP A 33 -3.64 -3.27 0.69
C ASP A 33 -4.25 -3.46 2.10
N GLY A 34 -4.10 -4.62 2.68
CA GLY A 34 -4.69 -4.95 3.97
C GLY A 34 -3.72 -5.58 4.97
N GLY A 35 -2.48 -5.78 4.56
CA GLY A 35 -1.55 -6.57 5.38
C GLY A 35 -1.89 -8.06 5.42
N GLY A 36 -1.22 -8.81 6.28
CA GLY A 36 -1.22 -10.28 6.30
C GLY A 36 -2.36 -10.95 7.05
N GLY A 37 -3.29 -10.22 7.66
CA GLY A 37 -4.35 -10.88 8.40
C GLY A 37 -5.27 -9.96 9.20
N ASN A 38 -5.89 -10.48 10.27
CA ASN A 38 -6.86 -9.74 11.07
C ASN A 38 -6.26 -8.57 11.86
N GLY A 39 -4.94 -8.47 11.94
CA GLY A 39 -4.23 -7.34 12.52
C GLY A 39 -4.65 -6.00 11.92
N ILE A 40 -5.09 -5.98 10.64
CA ILE A 40 -5.62 -4.78 9.99
C ILE A 40 -6.77 -4.14 10.78
N LEU A 41 -7.64 -4.93 11.40
CA LEU A 41 -8.76 -4.42 12.18
C LEU A 41 -8.30 -3.66 13.42
N ARG A 42 -7.20 -4.10 14.04
CA ARG A 42 -6.54 -3.38 15.14
C ARG A 42 -5.89 -2.09 14.65
N GLN A 43 -5.18 -2.14 13.55
CA GLN A 43 -4.53 -0.97 12.95
C GLN A 43 -5.55 0.11 12.56
N LEU A 44 -6.64 -0.27 11.89
CA LEU A 44 -7.73 0.65 11.58
C LEU A 44 -8.31 1.29 12.85
N LYS A 45 -8.61 0.48 13.87
CA LYS A 45 -9.14 0.98 15.15
C LYS A 45 -8.21 1.99 15.81
N TYR A 46 -6.90 1.70 15.88
CA TYR A 46 -5.92 2.58 16.53
C TYR A 46 -5.66 3.85 15.69
N ALA A 47 -5.77 3.75 14.38
CA ALA A 47 -5.72 4.90 13.48
C ALA A 47 -7.03 5.74 13.50
N GLY A 48 -8.09 5.27 14.17
CA GLY A 48 -9.37 5.97 14.26
C GLY A 48 -10.29 5.75 13.06
N PHE A 49 -10.06 4.72 12.23
CA PHE A 49 -10.90 4.37 11.10
C PHE A 49 -11.89 3.26 11.45
N SER A 50 -13.09 3.34 10.90
CA SER A 50 -14.07 2.25 10.90
C SER A 50 -14.11 1.57 9.53
N CYS A 51 -14.28 0.25 9.49
CA CYS A 51 -14.58 -0.44 8.23
C CYS A 51 -15.88 0.06 7.57
N GLY A 52 -16.76 0.72 8.33
CA GLY A 52 -17.98 1.35 7.81
C GLY A 52 -17.70 2.57 6.91
N ASP A 53 -16.53 3.17 7.04
CA ASP A 53 -16.13 4.37 6.29
C ASP A 53 -15.25 4.02 5.06
N ILE A 54 -14.91 2.74 4.88
CA ILE A 54 -14.05 2.29 3.78
C ILE A 54 -14.92 1.87 2.60
N HIS A 55 -14.88 2.67 1.53
CA HIS A 55 -15.66 2.42 0.31
C HIS A 55 -14.78 2.10 -0.91
N ASP A 56 -13.52 2.51 -0.88
CA ASP A 56 -12.55 2.24 -1.95
C ASP A 56 -11.36 1.46 -1.39
N ILE A 57 -11.00 0.35 -2.04
CA ILE A 57 -9.86 -0.50 -1.68
C ILE A 57 -9.07 -0.78 -2.94
N PHE A 58 -7.77 -0.51 -2.93
CA PHE A 58 -6.85 -0.93 -3.99
C PHE A 58 -5.93 -2.03 -3.45
N ILE A 59 -5.75 -3.10 -4.23
CA ILE A 59 -4.84 -4.19 -3.91
C ILE A 59 -3.75 -4.22 -4.97
N THR A 60 -2.51 -4.01 -4.54
CA THR A 60 -1.35 -3.94 -5.41
C THR A 60 -1.04 -5.27 -6.08
N HIS A 61 -1.07 -6.37 -5.31
CA HIS A 61 -0.81 -7.73 -5.76
C HIS A 61 -1.33 -8.80 -4.79
N LYS A 62 -1.13 -10.08 -5.09
CA LYS A 62 -1.77 -11.20 -4.38
C LYS A 62 -0.98 -11.80 -3.22
N HIS A 63 0.21 -11.29 -2.86
CA HIS A 63 0.96 -11.86 -1.75
C HIS A 63 0.17 -11.80 -0.45
N THR A 64 0.45 -12.74 0.44
CA THR A 64 -0.32 -12.95 1.67
C THR A 64 -0.30 -11.75 2.60
N ASP A 65 0.82 -11.04 2.65
CA ASP A 65 1.07 -9.85 3.47
C ASP A 65 0.43 -8.56 2.91
N HIS A 66 -0.22 -8.63 1.76
CA HIS A 66 -1.01 -7.54 1.17
C HIS A 66 -2.51 -7.87 1.09
N LEU A 67 -2.83 -9.12 0.72
CA LEU A 67 -4.20 -9.53 0.37
C LEU A 67 -5.04 -9.99 1.58
N LEU A 68 -4.45 -10.76 2.51
CA LEU A 68 -5.25 -11.47 3.51
C LEU A 68 -5.99 -10.55 4.48
N GLY A 69 -5.44 -9.38 4.78
CA GLY A 69 -6.13 -8.38 5.59
C GLY A 69 -7.38 -7.83 4.89
N VAL A 70 -7.38 -7.71 3.56
CA VAL A 70 -8.57 -7.28 2.80
C VAL A 70 -9.72 -8.26 2.95
N VAL A 71 -9.46 -9.57 3.09
CA VAL A 71 -10.50 -10.58 3.39
C VAL A 71 -11.18 -10.26 4.73
N TRP A 72 -10.42 -9.83 5.75
CA TRP A 72 -10.96 -9.45 7.05
C TRP A 72 -11.75 -8.14 7.00
N VAL A 73 -11.28 -7.14 6.25
CA VAL A 73 -12.02 -5.90 6.01
C VAL A 73 -13.35 -6.20 5.31
N ALA A 74 -13.31 -6.96 4.20
CA ALA A 74 -14.52 -7.36 3.47
C ALA A 74 -15.50 -8.13 4.34
N ARG A 75 -15.02 -9.09 5.16
CA ARG A 75 -15.84 -9.82 6.12
C ARG A 75 -16.54 -8.87 7.11
N THR A 76 -15.79 -7.87 7.60
CA THR A 76 -16.34 -6.89 8.57
C THR A 76 -17.37 -5.99 7.90
N ILE A 77 -17.11 -5.50 6.69
CA ILE A 77 -18.08 -4.74 5.87
C ILE A 77 -19.36 -5.57 5.68
N CYS A 78 -19.26 -6.86 5.32
CA CYS A 78 -20.43 -7.75 5.21
C CYS A 78 -21.24 -7.86 6.51
N GLN A 79 -20.57 -7.86 7.66
CA GLN A 79 -21.29 -7.83 8.96
C GLN A 79 -22.05 -6.51 9.15
N LEU A 80 -21.42 -5.38 8.85
CA LEU A 80 -22.05 -4.05 8.93
C LEU A 80 -23.24 -3.93 7.97
N ILE A 81 -23.12 -4.41 6.73
CA ILE A 81 -24.22 -4.49 5.76
C ILE A 81 -25.39 -5.28 6.34
N ASN A 82 -25.12 -6.47 6.88
CA ASN A 82 -26.15 -7.34 7.46
C ASN A 82 -26.81 -6.77 8.72
N GLN A 83 -26.20 -5.78 9.36
CA GLN A 83 -26.72 -5.05 10.52
C GLN A 83 -27.40 -3.73 10.12
N GLY A 84 -27.35 -3.34 8.84
CA GLY A 84 -27.87 -2.04 8.37
C GLY A 84 -26.97 -0.85 8.71
N ASN A 85 -25.70 -1.10 9.05
CA ASN A 85 -24.73 -0.11 9.50
C ASN A 85 -23.65 0.22 8.44
N TYR A 86 -23.88 -0.14 7.18
CA TYR A 86 -23.02 0.22 6.06
C TYR A 86 -23.86 0.85 4.96
N ALA A 87 -23.52 2.08 4.58
CA ALA A 87 -24.24 2.82 3.53
C ALA A 87 -23.46 2.75 2.21
N GLY A 88 -24.15 2.48 1.10
CA GLY A 88 -23.55 2.50 -0.23
C GLY A 88 -22.87 1.17 -0.62
N GLN A 89 -21.81 1.26 -1.39
CA GLN A 89 -21.07 0.14 -2.00
C GLN A 89 -19.61 0.15 -1.58
N ALA A 90 -18.99 -1.03 -1.53
CA ALA A 90 -17.54 -1.18 -1.43
C ALA A 90 -16.97 -1.51 -2.82
N THR A 91 -15.97 -0.75 -3.26
CA THR A 91 -15.34 -0.97 -4.55
C THR A 91 -13.91 -1.45 -4.35
N ILE A 92 -13.55 -2.56 -4.98
CA ILE A 92 -12.21 -3.13 -4.92
C ILE A 92 -11.57 -3.04 -6.30
N TYR A 93 -10.45 -2.35 -6.36
CA TYR A 93 -9.61 -2.18 -7.54
C TYR A 93 -8.38 -3.09 -7.42
N ALA A 94 -8.11 -3.89 -8.41
CA ALA A 94 -6.90 -4.70 -8.51
C ALA A 94 -6.73 -5.21 -9.93
N GLN A 95 -5.59 -5.83 -10.23
CA GLN A 95 -5.48 -6.59 -11.48
C GLN A 95 -6.46 -7.78 -11.49
N LYS A 96 -6.82 -8.25 -12.69
CA LYS A 96 -7.89 -9.24 -12.90
C LYS A 96 -7.70 -10.53 -12.10
N GLU A 97 -6.47 -11.05 -12.03
CA GLU A 97 -6.13 -12.30 -11.34
C GLU A 97 -6.27 -12.15 -9.81
N VAL A 98 -5.91 -10.99 -9.25
CA VAL A 98 -6.09 -10.68 -7.83
C VAL A 98 -7.58 -10.60 -7.48
N ILE A 99 -8.39 -9.96 -8.34
CA ILE A 99 -9.85 -9.93 -8.17
C ILE A 99 -10.43 -11.34 -8.16
N SER A 100 -10.05 -12.18 -9.14
CA SER A 100 -10.53 -13.56 -9.21
C SER A 100 -10.16 -14.35 -7.94
N LEU A 101 -8.90 -14.25 -7.50
CA LEU A 101 -8.44 -14.90 -6.28
C LEU A 101 -9.21 -14.41 -5.04
N LEU A 102 -9.37 -13.09 -4.89
CA LEU A 102 -10.10 -12.54 -3.75
C LEU A 102 -11.56 -13.00 -3.73
N GLN A 103 -12.24 -12.99 -4.88
CA GLN A 103 -13.62 -13.48 -4.99
C GLN A 103 -13.72 -14.95 -4.58
N ASP A 104 -12.79 -15.78 -5.03
CA ASP A 104 -12.71 -17.20 -4.65
C ASP A 104 -12.50 -17.38 -3.14
N LEU A 105 -11.60 -16.60 -2.54
CA LEU A 105 -11.35 -16.61 -1.10
C LEU A 105 -12.61 -16.19 -0.32
N LEU A 106 -13.23 -15.09 -0.71
CA LEU A 106 -14.46 -14.60 -0.06
C LEU A 106 -15.60 -15.61 -0.17
N GLN A 107 -15.78 -16.24 -1.33
CA GLN A 107 -16.81 -17.26 -1.52
C GLN A 107 -16.59 -18.49 -0.66
N LYS A 108 -15.34 -18.93 -0.48
CA LYS A 108 -15.00 -20.16 0.26
C LYS A 108 -14.91 -19.95 1.76
N LEU A 109 -14.53 -18.75 2.20
CA LEU A 109 -14.27 -18.46 3.62
C LEU A 109 -15.47 -17.81 4.34
N LEU A 110 -16.33 -17.10 3.61
CA LEU A 110 -17.46 -16.41 4.21
C LEU A 110 -18.69 -17.33 4.29
N ILE A 111 -19.48 -17.16 5.35
CA ILE A 111 -20.78 -17.84 5.45
C ILE A 111 -21.74 -17.27 4.38
N GLU A 112 -22.75 -18.06 4.01
CA GLU A 112 -23.67 -17.73 2.92
C GLU A 112 -24.30 -16.32 3.03
N LYS A 113 -24.70 -15.90 4.25
CA LYS A 113 -25.26 -14.56 4.50
C LYS A 113 -24.27 -13.44 4.16
N GLN A 114 -22.97 -13.61 4.50
CA GLN A 114 -21.92 -12.65 4.17
C GLN A 114 -21.61 -12.67 2.67
N TRP A 115 -21.56 -13.86 2.05
CA TRP A 115 -21.36 -13.95 0.61
C TRP A 115 -22.50 -13.31 -0.20
N LYS A 116 -23.75 -13.38 0.26
CA LYS A 116 -24.86 -12.62 -0.32
C LYS A 116 -24.63 -11.12 -0.23
N ALA A 117 -24.09 -10.61 0.89
CA ALA A 117 -23.73 -9.20 1.04
C ALA A 117 -22.61 -8.79 0.07
N VAL A 118 -21.59 -9.64 -0.14
CA VAL A 118 -20.57 -9.39 -1.17
C VAL A 118 -21.23 -9.22 -2.54
N LYS A 119 -22.07 -10.15 -2.96
CA LYS A 119 -22.72 -10.11 -4.29
C LYS A 119 -23.59 -8.89 -4.52
N SER A 120 -24.13 -8.28 -3.48
CA SER A 120 -25.08 -7.15 -3.58
C SER A 120 -24.43 -5.78 -3.33
N HIS A 121 -23.29 -5.71 -2.64
CA HIS A 121 -22.68 -4.45 -2.21
C HIS A 121 -21.23 -4.27 -2.61
N PHE A 122 -20.58 -5.27 -3.21
CA PHE A 122 -19.19 -5.11 -3.65
C PHE A 122 -19.11 -5.00 -5.17
N HIS A 123 -18.33 -4.03 -5.62
CA HIS A 123 -17.91 -3.90 -7.00
C HIS A 123 -16.43 -4.29 -7.12
N PHE A 124 -16.14 -5.21 -8.01
CA PHE A 124 -14.79 -5.65 -8.32
C PHE A 124 -14.39 -5.08 -9.67
N ILE A 125 -13.48 -4.13 -9.68
CA ILE A 125 -13.07 -3.39 -10.88
C ILE A 125 -11.64 -3.78 -11.23
N PRO A 126 -11.43 -4.55 -12.31
CA PRO A 126 -10.09 -4.82 -12.78
C PRO A 126 -9.45 -3.53 -13.30
N VAL A 127 -8.17 -3.35 -12.97
CA VAL A 127 -7.35 -2.26 -13.50
C VAL A 127 -6.28 -2.79 -14.44
N ALA A 128 -5.91 -1.99 -15.43
CA ALA A 128 -4.90 -2.27 -16.43
C ALA A 128 -3.77 -1.23 -16.38
N ASP A 129 -2.64 -1.56 -17.03
CA ASP A 129 -1.51 -0.65 -17.14
C ASP A 129 -1.91 0.64 -17.86
N GLY A 130 -1.57 1.78 -17.25
CA GLY A 130 -1.94 3.11 -17.72
C GLY A 130 -3.42 3.49 -17.54
N GLU A 131 -4.23 2.63 -16.91
CA GLU A 131 -5.65 2.94 -16.70
C GLU A 131 -5.85 4.01 -15.64
N GLU A 132 -6.73 4.97 -15.94
CA GLU A 132 -7.08 6.07 -15.06
C GLU A 132 -8.45 5.87 -14.41
N LYS A 133 -8.56 6.18 -13.12
CA LYS A 133 -9.83 6.22 -12.36
C LYS A 133 -9.90 7.49 -11.53
N LEU A 134 -11.12 7.86 -11.16
CA LEU A 134 -11.36 8.94 -10.20
C LEU A 134 -11.60 8.34 -8.82
N LEU A 135 -10.61 8.45 -7.92
CA LEU A 135 -10.69 8.01 -6.53
C LEU A 135 -10.53 9.21 -5.59
N LEU A 136 -11.31 9.28 -4.54
CA LEU A 136 -11.34 10.44 -3.62
C LEU A 136 -11.55 11.81 -4.32
N GLY A 137 -12.06 11.82 -5.56
CA GLY A 137 -12.16 13.01 -6.41
C GLY A 137 -10.85 13.41 -7.09
N ARG A 138 -9.85 12.56 -7.07
CA ARG A 138 -8.54 12.74 -7.69
C ARG A 138 -8.33 11.74 -8.81
N LYS A 139 -7.62 12.14 -9.84
CA LYS A 139 -7.19 11.22 -10.88
C LYS A 139 -6.09 10.30 -10.35
N VAL A 140 -6.31 9.00 -10.48
CA VAL A 140 -5.35 7.95 -10.13
C VAL A 140 -5.05 7.15 -11.38
N THR A 141 -3.78 7.05 -11.73
CA THR A 141 -3.29 6.22 -12.83
C THR A 141 -2.62 4.98 -12.26
N PHE A 142 -3.10 3.81 -12.61
CA PHE A 142 -2.50 2.53 -12.23
C PHE A 142 -1.45 2.12 -13.26
N PHE A 143 -0.36 1.52 -12.83
CA PHE A 143 0.68 1.07 -13.74
C PHE A 143 1.28 -0.26 -13.30
N ASP A 144 1.61 -1.11 -14.27
CA ASP A 144 2.31 -2.37 -14.07
C ASP A 144 3.80 -2.08 -13.81
N ILE A 145 4.30 -2.44 -12.63
CA ILE A 145 5.72 -2.26 -12.30
C ILE A 145 6.62 -3.28 -13.02
N GLN A 146 6.04 -4.20 -13.79
CA GLN A 146 6.73 -5.28 -14.50
C GLN A 146 7.55 -6.17 -13.54
N SER A 147 6.96 -6.50 -12.40
CA SER A 147 7.54 -7.38 -11.39
C SER A 147 8.00 -8.71 -12.00
N THR A 148 9.10 -9.25 -11.47
CA THR A 148 9.65 -10.55 -11.88
C THR A 148 9.18 -11.72 -11.05
N LYS A 149 8.58 -11.45 -9.89
CA LYS A 149 8.03 -12.49 -9.01
C LYS A 149 6.56 -12.76 -9.34
N GLU A 150 5.75 -11.72 -9.20
CA GLU A 150 4.31 -11.77 -9.31
C GLU A 150 3.80 -10.45 -9.84
N LYS A 151 2.86 -10.49 -10.78
CA LYS A 151 2.31 -9.27 -11.40
C LYS A 151 1.78 -8.32 -10.33
N GLN A 152 2.30 -7.10 -10.34
CA GLN A 152 2.07 -6.10 -9.33
C GLN A 152 1.84 -4.72 -9.95
N PHE A 153 0.96 -3.94 -9.34
CA PHE A 153 0.63 -2.60 -9.78
C PHE A 153 1.02 -1.55 -8.75
N GLY A 154 1.69 -0.50 -9.22
CA GLY A 154 1.80 0.78 -8.54
C GLY A 154 0.67 1.72 -8.95
N PHE A 155 0.65 2.91 -8.37
CA PHE A 155 -0.25 3.97 -8.78
C PHE A 155 0.37 5.36 -8.62
N SER A 156 -0.12 6.32 -9.43
CA SER A 156 0.17 7.74 -9.27
C SER A 156 -1.15 8.50 -9.10
N MET A 157 -1.28 9.28 -8.01
CA MET A 157 -2.48 10.06 -7.65
C MET A 157 -2.18 11.55 -7.74
N GLU A 158 -3.01 12.30 -8.43
CA GLU A 158 -2.94 13.77 -8.45
C GLU A 158 -3.34 14.35 -7.10
N LEU A 159 -2.50 15.23 -6.54
CA LEU A 159 -2.77 15.93 -5.28
C LEU A 159 -3.40 17.31 -5.47
N GLY A 160 -3.29 17.86 -6.66
CA GLY A 160 -3.65 19.22 -7.03
C GLY A 160 -2.42 20.05 -7.41
N ASN A 161 -2.63 21.19 -8.07
CA ASN A 161 -1.56 22.10 -8.52
C ASN A 161 -0.44 21.44 -9.35
N GLY A 162 -0.75 20.33 -10.03
CA GLY A 162 0.23 19.56 -10.79
C GLY A 162 1.14 18.66 -9.95
N GLU A 163 0.93 18.60 -8.64
CA GLU A 163 1.64 17.72 -7.71
C GLU A 163 1.04 16.31 -7.72
N LYS A 164 1.85 15.31 -7.40
CA LYS A 164 1.40 13.90 -7.32
C LYS A 164 2.08 13.10 -6.21
N LEU A 165 1.34 12.12 -5.70
CA LEU A 165 1.85 11.00 -4.91
C LEU A 165 2.03 9.82 -5.85
N THR A 166 3.17 9.14 -5.82
CA THR A 166 3.39 7.89 -6.56
C THR A 166 3.84 6.80 -5.60
N CYS A 167 3.21 5.62 -5.69
CA CYS A 167 3.57 4.41 -4.96
C CYS A 167 4.08 3.37 -5.97
N CYS A 168 5.33 2.91 -5.79
CA CYS A 168 6.04 2.04 -6.71
C CYS A 168 5.94 0.54 -6.38
N GLY A 169 5.05 0.15 -5.45
CA GLY A 169 4.92 -1.25 -5.04
C GLY A 169 6.00 -1.71 -4.06
N ASP A 170 6.25 -3.02 -3.98
CA ASP A 170 7.18 -3.65 -3.02
C ASP A 170 8.37 -4.38 -3.68
N GLU A 171 8.76 -3.94 -4.87
CA GLU A 171 9.94 -4.40 -5.59
C GLU A 171 10.85 -3.22 -6.01
N PRO A 172 12.11 -3.50 -6.42
CA PRO A 172 13.01 -2.49 -6.91
C PRO A 172 12.44 -1.73 -8.10
N TYR A 173 12.63 -0.40 -8.08
CA TYR A 173 12.22 0.48 -9.18
C TYR A 173 12.68 -0.02 -10.55
N ARG A 174 11.80 0.13 -11.54
CA ARG A 174 12.07 -0.21 -12.94
C ARG A 174 11.88 0.98 -13.87
N PRO A 175 12.61 1.01 -15.02
CA PRO A 175 12.51 2.11 -15.98
C PRO A 175 11.09 2.38 -16.51
N CYS A 176 10.19 1.38 -16.54
CA CYS A 176 8.79 1.54 -16.94
C CYS A 176 8.02 2.48 -16.02
N GLU A 177 8.42 2.60 -14.76
CA GLU A 177 7.78 3.46 -13.76
C GLU A 177 8.15 4.94 -13.90
N LYS A 178 9.18 5.25 -14.71
CA LYS A 178 9.76 6.60 -14.80
C LYS A 178 8.74 7.70 -15.08
N ASN A 179 7.82 7.45 -16.01
CA ASN A 179 6.84 8.45 -16.41
C ASN A 179 5.82 8.75 -15.30
N TYR A 180 5.59 7.78 -14.42
CA TYR A 180 4.69 7.90 -13.28
C TYR A 180 5.41 8.51 -12.07
N ALA A 181 6.63 8.10 -11.78
CA ALA A 181 7.37 8.48 -10.58
C ALA A 181 8.14 9.81 -10.72
N LYS A 182 8.68 10.14 -11.90
CA LYS A 182 9.50 11.34 -12.09
C LYS A 182 8.79 12.62 -11.64
N ASN A 183 9.51 13.46 -10.87
CA ASN A 183 9.04 14.73 -10.33
C ASN A 183 7.78 14.60 -9.44
N SER A 184 7.53 13.44 -8.82
CA SER A 184 6.49 13.32 -7.81
C SER A 184 6.84 14.20 -6.61
N LYS A 185 5.84 14.87 -6.04
CA LYS A 185 6.01 15.57 -4.77
C LYS A 185 6.28 14.56 -3.64
N TRP A 186 5.54 13.45 -3.67
CA TRP A 186 5.69 12.33 -2.75
C TRP A 186 5.95 11.04 -3.51
N LEU A 187 7.00 10.34 -3.16
CA LEU A 187 7.29 8.97 -3.61
C LEU A 187 7.21 8.02 -2.43
N MET A 188 6.48 6.94 -2.58
CA MET A 188 6.49 5.79 -1.69
C MET A 188 7.26 4.67 -2.38
N HIS A 189 8.33 4.20 -1.75
CA HIS A 189 9.19 3.14 -2.29
C HIS A 189 9.58 2.15 -1.21
N GLU A 190 9.67 0.87 -1.56
CA GLU A 190 10.15 -0.15 -0.64
C GLU A 190 11.65 0.05 -0.34
N ALA A 191 12.04 -0.31 0.88
CA ALA A 191 13.43 -0.36 1.30
C ALA A 191 13.60 -1.48 2.34
N PHE A 192 13.83 -2.68 1.85
CA PHE A 192 13.79 -3.89 2.67
C PHE A 192 14.76 -3.84 3.84
N CYS A 193 16.03 -3.46 3.60
CA CYS A 193 17.04 -3.38 4.64
C CYS A 193 18.04 -2.24 4.36
N LEU A 194 18.91 -1.98 5.33
CA LEU A 194 20.08 -1.12 5.13
C LEU A 194 21.04 -1.75 4.08
N TYR A 195 21.65 -0.93 3.25
CA TYR A 195 22.72 -1.38 2.33
C TYR A 195 23.87 -2.01 3.11
N ALA A 196 24.22 -1.45 4.27
CA ALA A 196 25.25 -2.01 5.15
C ALA A 196 24.92 -3.43 5.66
N GLN A 197 23.68 -3.87 5.54
CA GLN A 197 23.20 -5.20 5.94
C GLN A 197 22.82 -6.10 4.75
N ALA A 198 23.13 -5.68 3.52
CA ALA A 198 22.74 -6.42 2.32
C ALA A 198 23.28 -7.85 2.29
N ASP A 199 24.48 -8.09 2.79
CA ASP A 199 25.08 -9.44 2.89
C ASP A 199 24.33 -10.35 3.88
N ILE A 200 23.67 -9.77 4.89
CA ILE A 200 22.91 -10.51 5.90
C ILE A 200 21.52 -10.89 5.35
N PHE A 201 20.86 -9.95 4.70
CA PHE A 201 19.47 -10.09 4.29
C PHE A 201 19.27 -10.55 2.84
N SER A 202 20.33 -10.48 2.00
CA SER A 202 20.30 -10.83 0.56
C SER A 202 19.10 -10.19 -0.17
N PRO A 203 18.94 -8.83 -0.10
CA PRO A 203 17.75 -8.17 -0.65
C PRO A 203 17.60 -8.41 -2.16
N TYR A 204 18.68 -8.39 -2.90
CA TYR A 204 18.68 -8.53 -4.36
C TYR A 204 18.22 -9.92 -4.82
N GLU A 205 18.59 -10.99 -4.09
CA GLU A 205 18.11 -12.35 -4.34
C GLU A 205 16.61 -12.49 -4.05
N LYS A 206 16.11 -11.69 -3.11
CA LYS A 206 14.70 -11.61 -2.74
C LYS A 206 13.92 -10.61 -3.59
N HIS A 207 14.56 -9.97 -4.57
CA HIS A 207 14.00 -8.91 -5.42
C HIS A 207 13.48 -7.73 -4.59
N HIS A 208 14.33 -7.21 -3.70
CA HIS A 208 14.08 -6.01 -2.91
C HIS A 208 15.23 -5.01 -3.02
N SER A 209 14.94 -3.74 -2.74
CA SER A 209 15.91 -2.66 -2.66
C SER A 209 16.45 -2.52 -1.24
N THR A 210 17.64 -1.90 -1.14
CA THR A 210 18.12 -1.36 0.12
C THR A 210 17.69 0.10 0.29
N VAL A 211 17.90 0.67 1.47
CA VAL A 211 17.70 2.11 1.74
C VAL A 211 18.48 2.96 0.74
N LYS A 212 19.74 2.61 0.48
CA LYS A 212 20.59 3.30 -0.51
C LYS A 212 19.95 3.30 -1.90
N ASP A 213 19.53 2.12 -2.40
CA ASP A 213 18.94 2.01 -3.74
C ASP A 213 17.70 2.88 -3.90
N ALA A 214 16.78 2.81 -2.92
CA ALA A 214 15.57 3.62 -2.91
C ALA A 214 15.86 5.13 -2.88
N CYS A 215 16.86 5.55 -2.10
CA CYS A 215 17.28 6.94 -1.97
C CYS A 215 17.97 7.47 -3.25
N GLU A 216 18.86 6.69 -3.86
CA GLU A 216 19.52 7.07 -5.12
C GLU A 216 18.50 7.20 -6.27
N ILE A 217 17.51 6.31 -6.34
CA ILE A 217 16.42 6.41 -7.32
C ILE A 217 15.59 7.66 -7.07
N ALA A 218 15.19 7.93 -5.84
CA ALA A 218 14.40 9.13 -5.51
C ALA A 218 15.14 10.43 -5.88
N GLU A 219 16.44 10.51 -5.59
CA GLU A 219 17.30 11.63 -6.00
C GLU A 219 17.31 11.80 -7.52
N SER A 220 17.54 10.71 -8.27
CA SER A 220 17.59 10.72 -9.73
C SER A 220 16.28 11.12 -10.39
N LEU A 221 15.16 10.86 -9.74
CA LEU A 221 13.81 11.17 -10.21
C LEU A 221 13.35 12.59 -9.85
N GLY A 222 14.13 13.36 -9.07
CA GLY A 222 13.78 14.69 -8.61
C GLY A 222 12.61 14.72 -7.62
N ILE A 223 12.58 13.76 -6.70
CA ILE A 223 11.54 13.63 -5.67
C ILE A 223 11.76 14.69 -4.59
N GLN A 224 10.66 15.23 -4.03
CA GLN A 224 10.75 16.16 -2.91
C GLN A 224 10.65 15.45 -1.56
N ASN A 225 9.72 14.49 -1.44
CA ASN A 225 9.45 13.74 -0.22
C ASN A 225 9.46 12.25 -0.51
N LEU A 226 10.36 11.50 0.12
CA LEU A 226 10.47 10.05 0.00
C LEU A 226 9.98 9.37 1.28
N ILE A 227 9.02 8.46 1.15
CA ILE A 227 8.57 7.58 2.24
C ILE A 227 9.08 6.17 1.94
N LEU A 228 9.90 5.63 2.85
CA LEU A 228 10.39 4.25 2.80
C LEU A 228 9.46 3.34 3.61
N TYR A 229 9.08 2.22 3.04
CA TYR A 229 8.22 1.22 3.68
C TYR A 229 8.65 -0.20 3.27
N HIS A 230 7.89 -1.22 3.68
CA HIS A 230 8.16 -2.64 3.41
C HIS A 230 9.53 -3.08 3.93
N THR A 231 9.83 -2.62 5.14
CA THR A 231 11.14 -2.81 5.79
C THR A 231 11.21 -4.12 6.59
N GLU A 232 12.41 -4.63 6.79
CA GLU A 232 12.66 -5.63 7.82
C GLU A 232 12.55 -5.00 9.24
N ASP A 233 12.43 -5.83 10.27
CA ASP A 233 12.21 -5.38 11.66
C ASP A 233 13.28 -5.83 12.66
N SER A 234 14.34 -6.47 12.21
CA SER A 234 15.42 -6.93 13.12
C SER A 234 16.17 -5.77 13.80
N SER A 235 16.16 -4.59 13.17
CA SER A 235 16.76 -3.37 13.71
C SER A 235 15.82 -2.58 14.63
N PHE A 236 14.62 -3.09 14.92
CA PHE A 236 13.67 -2.42 15.79
C PHE A 236 14.17 -2.40 17.26
N PRO A 237 14.07 -1.27 18.03
CA PRO A 237 13.38 -0.03 17.71
C PRO A 237 14.23 1.02 16.95
N ASP A 238 15.51 0.76 16.67
CA ASP A 238 16.43 1.71 16.06
C ASP A 238 16.25 1.90 14.54
N ARG A 239 15.39 1.10 13.89
CA ARG A 239 15.15 1.09 12.45
C ARG A 239 15.05 2.49 11.86
N LYS A 240 14.14 3.32 12.37
CA LYS A 240 13.90 4.68 11.88
C LYS A 240 15.17 5.52 11.86
N ARG A 241 15.92 5.53 12.96
CA ARG A 241 17.17 6.27 13.07
C ARG A 241 18.22 5.77 12.08
N LEU A 242 18.44 4.45 12.01
CA LEU A 242 19.43 3.84 11.16
C LEU A 242 19.15 4.07 9.66
N TYR A 243 17.89 3.91 9.24
CA TYR A 243 17.47 4.13 7.86
C TYR A 243 17.60 5.60 7.46
N LEU A 244 17.28 6.54 8.35
CA LEU A 244 17.49 7.98 8.11
C LEU A 244 18.98 8.31 8.02
N GLU A 245 19.81 7.79 8.93
CA GLU A 245 21.28 8.03 8.92
C GLU A 245 21.94 7.51 7.62
N GLU A 246 21.51 6.36 7.11
CA GLU A 246 22.01 5.85 5.83
C GLU A 246 21.43 6.61 4.65
N GLY A 247 20.10 6.80 4.60
CA GLY A 247 19.41 7.35 3.44
C GLY A 247 19.77 8.81 3.15
N MET A 248 19.98 9.64 4.19
CA MET A 248 20.40 11.03 4.03
C MET A 248 21.79 11.20 3.39
N GLN A 249 22.59 10.13 3.22
CA GLN A 249 23.84 10.17 2.47
C GLN A 249 23.60 10.17 0.95
N TYR A 250 22.41 9.72 0.50
CA TYR A 250 22.07 9.49 -0.90
C TYR A 250 20.89 10.30 -1.42
N PHE A 251 20.06 10.83 -0.52
CA PHE A 251 18.89 11.63 -0.86
C PHE A 251 18.87 12.95 -0.10
N HIS A 252 18.71 14.06 -0.83
CA HIS A 252 18.78 15.42 -0.30
C HIS A 252 17.43 16.08 -0.09
N GLY A 253 16.34 15.41 -0.47
CA GLY A 253 14.97 15.83 -0.16
C GLY A 253 14.54 15.44 1.27
N ASN A 254 13.26 15.49 1.53
CA ASN A 254 12.70 15.07 2.82
C ASN A 254 12.54 13.55 2.85
N LEU A 255 13.30 12.89 3.70
CA LEU A 255 13.27 11.43 3.89
C LEU A 255 12.43 11.07 5.11
N TYR A 256 11.50 10.12 4.93
CA TYR A 256 10.64 9.61 5.98
C TYR A 256 10.72 8.08 6.06
N VAL A 257 10.86 7.57 7.27
CA VAL A 257 10.81 6.14 7.61
C VAL A 257 9.72 5.99 8.67
N PRO A 258 8.47 5.77 8.27
CA PRO A 258 7.34 5.77 9.21
C PRO A 258 7.37 4.58 10.16
N ASP A 259 6.83 4.82 11.34
CA ASP A 259 6.31 3.78 12.20
C ASP A 259 4.83 3.49 11.84
N ASP A 260 4.31 2.34 12.28
CA ASP A 260 2.90 2.05 12.14
C ASP A 260 2.04 3.18 12.74
N LEU A 261 0.95 3.53 12.07
CA LEU A 261 -0.01 4.58 12.43
C LEU A 261 0.49 6.01 12.25
N GLU A 262 1.70 6.22 11.74
CA GLU A 262 2.22 7.56 11.45
C GLU A 262 1.46 8.22 10.28
N ARG A 263 1.27 9.55 10.37
CA ARG A 263 0.45 10.32 9.41
C ARG A 263 1.25 11.41 8.73
N PHE A 264 0.91 11.64 7.46
CA PHE A 264 1.53 12.67 6.62
C PHE A 264 0.45 13.53 5.96
N VAL A 265 0.67 14.83 5.94
CA VAL A 265 -0.14 15.76 5.14
C VAL A 265 0.53 15.89 3.77
N LEU A 266 -0.16 15.42 2.73
CA LEU A 266 0.33 15.39 1.35
C LEU A 266 0.21 16.74 0.64
#